data_b7bf0f5139207ceb5bec353b0812f7a7
#
_entry.id   b7bf0f5139207ceb5bec353b0812f7a7
#
_cell.length_a   1.000
_cell.length_b   1.000
_cell.length_c   1.000
_cell.angle_alpha   90.00
_cell.angle_beta   90.00
_cell.angle_gamma   90.00
#
_symmetry.space_group_name_H-M   'P 1'
#
loop_
_entity.id
_entity.type
_entity.pdbx_description
1 polymer ?
#
loop_
_entity_poly.entity_id
_entity_poly.type
_entity_poly.pdbx_seq_one_letter_code
_entity_poly.pdbx_strand_id
1 'polypeptide(L)'
;PEDQVPSLCILSDEQFDHSQFGYDVTMEDQIIKMFNDIGLKISGQPYKKPRTIHWNLRCNTDGFPSTADAKNVQMIAGYSPALFDLILCGKPEPTPYDTMRRKLDSSRYEEIRRIFNKNYIDDSDW
;
A
#
# COMPACT_ATOMS: atom_id res chain seq x y z
N PRO A 1 17.66 0.11 15.16
CA PRO A 1 16.45 0.88 15.46
C PRO A 1 15.35 0.52 14.48
N GLU A 2 14.13 0.31 14.96
CA GLU A 2 12.98 -0.09 14.14
C GLU A 2 12.72 0.89 12.99
N ASP A 3 13.08 2.16 13.14
CA ASP A 3 12.89 3.25 12.19
C ASP A 3 13.78 3.16 10.94
N GLN A 4 14.72 2.24 10.90
CA GLN A 4 15.67 2.08 9.78
C GLN A 4 15.34 0.90 8.86
N VAL A 5 14.31 0.13 9.18
CA VAL A 5 13.91 -1.00 8.34
C VAL A 5 12.98 -0.48 7.24
N PRO A 6 13.38 -0.55 5.96
CA PRO A 6 12.53 -0.08 4.86
C PRO A 6 11.27 -0.94 4.72
N SER A 7 10.19 -0.33 4.23
CA SER A 7 8.99 -1.08 3.87
C SER A 7 9.29 -2.06 2.73
N LEU A 8 8.70 -3.24 2.80
CA LEU A 8 8.83 -4.28 1.78
C LEU A 8 7.68 -4.16 0.79
N CYS A 9 7.98 -3.93 -0.49
CA CYS A 9 7.00 -3.94 -1.55
C CYS A 9 7.15 -5.21 -2.39
N ILE A 10 6.12 -6.04 -2.41
CA ILE A 10 6.06 -7.31 -3.14
C ILE A 10 5.15 -7.10 -4.35
N LEU A 11 5.74 -7.13 -5.55
CA LEU A 11 5.01 -7.07 -6.81
C LEU A 11 4.81 -8.51 -7.31
N SER A 12 3.57 -8.90 -7.47
CA SER A 12 3.20 -10.27 -7.85
C SER A 12 1.90 -10.26 -8.63
N ASP A 13 1.61 -11.32 -9.35
CA ASP A 13 0.28 -11.59 -9.90
C ASP A 13 -0.65 -12.27 -8.88
N GLU A 14 -0.12 -12.49 -7.65
CA GLU A 14 -0.82 -13.10 -6.51
C GLU A 14 -1.46 -14.47 -6.81
N GLN A 15 -0.88 -15.22 -7.74
CA GLN A 15 -1.21 -16.60 -7.95
C GLN A 15 -0.39 -17.46 -6.98
N PHE A 16 -0.85 -17.54 -5.73
CA PHE A 16 -0.18 -18.35 -4.73
C PHE A 16 -0.66 -19.80 -4.82
N ASP A 17 0.28 -20.71 -4.93
CA ASP A 17 -0.02 -22.14 -4.87
C ASP A 17 -0.36 -22.54 -3.43
N HIS A 18 -1.63 -22.76 -3.18
CA HIS A 18 -2.14 -23.19 -1.87
C HIS A 18 -1.52 -24.51 -1.38
N SER A 19 -0.97 -25.32 -2.29
CA SER A 19 -0.35 -26.60 -1.94
C SER A 19 0.95 -26.44 -1.15
N GLN A 20 1.63 -25.28 -1.26
CA GLN A 20 2.92 -25.06 -0.61
C GLN A 20 2.78 -24.62 0.85
N PHE A 21 1.66 -24.00 1.22
CA PHE A 21 1.55 -23.26 2.49
C PHE A 21 0.55 -23.87 3.48
N GLY A 22 -0.27 -24.82 3.06
CA GLY A 22 -1.41 -25.29 3.85
C GLY A 22 -2.57 -24.29 3.82
N TYR A 23 -3.76 -24.78 4.14
CA TYR A 23 -5.00 -23.98 3.98
C TYR A 23 -5.14 -22.83 4.98
N ASP A 24 -4.38 -22.86 6.10
CA ASP A 24 -4.56 -21.93 7.23
C ASP A 24 -3.41 -20.94 7.43
N VAL A 25 -2.38 -20.93 6.59
CA VAL A 25 -1.19 -20.08 6.75
C VAL A 25 -1.07 -19.13 5.57
N THR A 26 -1.10 -17.84 5.84
CA THR A 26 -0.91 -16.82 4.80
C THR A 26 0.57 -16.59 4.51
N MET A 27 0.88 -15.99 3.35
CA MET A 27 2.25 -15.54 3.04
C MET A 27 2.77 -14.58 4.13
N GLU A 28 1.92 -13.73 4.63
CA GLU A 28 2.26 -12.76 5.66
C GLU A 28 2.65 -13.43 6.98
N ASP A 29 1.95 -14.49 7.38
CA ASP A 29 2.31 -15.27 8.57
C ASP A 29 3.70 -15.88 8.45
N GLN A 30 4.08 -16.32 7.26
CA GLN A 30 5.41 -16.85 7.01
C GLN A 30 6.49 -15.77 7.08
N ILE A 31 6.25 -14.60 6.52
CA ILE A 31 7.16 -13.46 6.65
C ILE A 31 7.38 -13.11 8.11
N ILE A 32 6.30 -13.03 8.91
CA ILE A 32 6.37 -12.79 10.35
C ILE A 32 7.24 -13.85 11.04
N LYS A 33 6.98 -15.12 10.75
CA LYS A 33 7.74 -16.22 11.32
C LYS A 33 9.23 -16.14 10.95
N MET A 34 9.55 -15.87 9.70
CA MET A 34 10.94 -15.74 9.26
C MET A 34 11.67 -14.61 9.98
N PHE A 35 11.03 -13.44 10.14
CA PHE A 35 11.63 -12.32 10.89
C PHE A 35 11.86 -12.67 12.36
N ASN A 36 10.90 -13.34 12.99
CA ASN A 36 11.03 -13.82 14.38
C ASN A 36 12.17 -14.81 14.53
N ASP A 37 12.25 -15.82 13.67
CA ASP A 37 13.27 -16.87 13.72
C ASP A 37 14.68 -16.30 13.49
N ILE A 38 14.84 -15.39 12.55
CA ILE A 38 16.10 -14.72 12.26
C ILE A 38 16.50 -13.84 13.46
N GLY A 39 15.57 -13.07 14.00
CA GLY A 39 15.82 -12.22 15.16
C GLY A 39 16.30 -13.02 16.35
N LEU A 40 15.65 -14.13 16.67
CA LEU A 40 16.06 -15.02 17.74
C LEU A 40 17.46 -15.61 17.54
N LYS A 41 17.81 -15.97 16.29
CA LYS A 41 19.15 -16.52 15.98
C LYS A 41 20.27 -15.48 16.10
N ILE A 42 20.00 -14.23 15.72
CA ILE A 42 21.05 -13.19 15.64
C ILE A 42 21.18 -12.41 16.94
N SER A 43 20.07 -11.98 17.54
CA SER A 43 20.05 -11.08 18.69
C SER A 43 19.43 -11.66 19.95
N GLY A 44 18.91 -12.89 19.90
CA GLY A 44 18.18 -13.50 21.00
C GLY A 44 16.80 -12.91 21.25
N GLN A 45 16.35 -12.01 20.38
CA GLN A 45 15.01 -11.39 20.45
C GLN A 45 14.32 -11.44 19.09
N PRO A 46 13.00 -11.66 19.05
CA PRO A 46 12.27 -11.69 17.78
C PRO A 46 12.31 -10.30 17.13
N TYR A 47 12.56 -10.25 15.82
CA TYR A 47 12.44 -9.03 15.05
C TYR A 47 11.02 -8.81 14.59
N LYS A 48 10.55 -7.58 14.69
CA LYS A 48 9.29 -7.19 14.07
C LYS A 48 9.46 -7.11 12.56
N LYS A 49 8.50 -7.64 11.81
CA LYS A 49 8.51 -7.48 10.37
C LYS A 49 8.32 -6.01 9.99
N PRO A 50 8.92 -5.55 8.87
CA PRO A 50 8.64 -4.22 8.33
C PRO A 50 7.20 -4.14 7.81
N ARG A 51 6.76 -2.93 7.45
CA ARG A 51 5.53 -2.73 6.70
C ARG A 51 5.64 -3.47 5.36
N THR A 52 4.62 -4.26 5.03
CA THR A 52 4.55 -5.02 3.79
C THR A 52 3.48 -4.44 2.88
N ILE A 53 3.80 -4.26 1.61
CA ILE A 53 2.88 -3.81 0.58
C ILE A 53 2.80 -4.93 -0.45
N HIS A 54 1.66 -5.59 -0.54
CA HIS A 54 1.36 -6.56 -1.57
C HIS A 54 0.70 -5.86 -2.76
N TRP A 55 1.37 -5.86 -3.89
CA TRP A 55 0.85 -5.25 -5.10
C TRP A 55 0.55 -6.30 -6.16
N ASN A 56 -0.76 -6.55 -6.32
CA ASN A 56 -1.27 -7.43 -7.35
C ASN A 56 -1.33 -6.68 -8.69
N LEU A 57 -0.45 -7.03 -9.62
CA LEU A 57 -0.37 -6.41 -10.94
C LEU A 57 -1.48 -6.86 -11.89
N ARG A 58 -2.11 -8.00 -11.62
CA ARG A 58 -3.06 -8.65 -12.52
C ARG A 58 -4.52 -8.31 -12.25
N CYS A 59 -4.83 -7.73 -11.10
CA CYS A 59 -6.19 -7.41 -10.63
C CYS A 59 -7.12 -8.62 -10.39
N ASN A 60 -6.70 -9.83 -10.69
CA ASN A 60 -7.45 -11.05 -10.38
C ASN A 60 -6.80 -11.72 -9.18
N THR A 61 -7.58 -12.03 -8.16
CA THR A 61 -7.07 -12.68 -6.95
C THR A 61 -7.61 -14.10 -6.88
N ASP A 62 -6.71 -15.08 -7.02
CA ASP A 62 -6.98 -16.47 -6.70
C ASP A 62 -6.43 -16.85 -5.31
N GLY A 63 -6.33 -15.90 -4.42
CA GLY A 63 -5.83 -16.07 -3.06
C GLY A 63 -5.61 -14.72 -2.38
N PHE A 64 -5.44 -14.78 -1.05
CA PHE A 64 -5.17 -13.60 -0.25
C PHE A 64 -3.80 -13.76 0.43
N PRO A 65 -2.83 -12.86 0.16
CA PRO A 65 -1.52 -12.92 0.82
C PRO A 65 -1.60 -12.64 2.31
N SER A 66 -2.68 -12.02 2.76
CA SER A 66 -2.91 -11.58 4.13
C SER A 66 -4.40 -11.51 4.46
N THR A 67 -4.71 -11.47 5.75
CA THR A 67 -6.08 -11.21 6.23
C THR A 67 -6.38 -9.72 6.27
N ALA A 68 -7.66 -9.34 6.25
CA ALA A 68 -8.10 -7.95 6.31
C ALA A 68 -7.65 -7.22 7.61
N ASP A 69 -7.45 -7.98 8.70
CA ASP A 69 -7.08 -7.45 10.01
C ASP A 69 -5.56 -7.37 10.23
N ALA A 70 -4.76 -7.76 9.25
CA ALA A 70 -3.32 -7.78 9.39
C ALA A 70 -2.76 -6.37 9.57
N LYS A 71 -2.02 -6.16 10.66
CA LYS A 71 -1.38 -4.88 10.95
C LYS A 71 -0.13 -4.70 10.09
N ASN A 72 0.12 -3.46 9.66
CA ASN A 72 1.27 -3.11 8.83
C ASN A 72 1.33 -3.86 7.48
N VAL A 73 0.15 -4.17 6.92
CA VAL A 73 0.02 -4.75 5.58
C VAL A 73 -0.87 -3.84 4.75
N GLN A 74 -0.46 -3.56 3.53
CA GLN A 74 -1.26 -2.85 2.54
C GLN A 74 -1.41 -3.73 1.30
N MET A 75 -2.62 -3.86 0.81
CA MET A 75 -2.92 -4.58 -0.42
C MET A 75 -3.32 -3.57 -1.51
N ILE A 76 -2.68 -3.66 -2.65
CA ILE A 76 -2.91 -2.81 -3.81
C ILE A 76 -3.16 -3.72 -5.01
N ALA A 77 -4.18 -3.40 -5.82
CA ALA A 77 -4.47 -4.12 -7.04
C ALA A 77 -4.46 -3.17 -8.24
N GLY A 78 -3.99 -3.66 -9.36
CA GLY A 78 -3.99 -2.94 -10.62
C GLY A 78 -2.64 -2.38 -11.03
N TYR A 79 -2.58 -1.94 -12.28
CA TYR A 79 -1.38 -1.32 -12.84
C TYR A 79 -1.61 0.18 -12.99
N SER A 80 -0.97 0.97 -12.12
CA SER A 80 -1.03 2.44 -12.19
C SER A 80 0.30 3.06 -11.76
N PRO A 81 0.97 3.80 -12.64
CA PRO A 81 2.18 4.54 -12.28
C PRO A 81 1.95 5.51 -11.11
N ALA A 82 0.75 6.07 -10.99
CA ALA A 82 0.42 6.98 -9.89
C ALA A 82 0.41 6.29 -8.53
N LEU A 83 0.07 4.98 -8.47
CA LEU A 83 0.17 4.19 -7.24
C LEU A 83 1.61 3.92 -6.86
N PHE A 84 2.48 3.72 -7.85
CA PHE A 84 3.91 3.53 -7.61
C PHE A 84 4.54 4.78 -6.98
N ASP A 85 4.24 5.97 -7.51
CA ASP A 85 4.69 7.23 -6.93
C ASP A 85 4.20 7.41 -5.48
N LEU A 86 2.97 6.98 -5.18
CA LEU A 86 2.41 7.05 -3.82
C LEU A 86 3.18 6.16 -2.85
N ILE A 87 3.55 4.95 -3.27
CA ILE A 87 4.33 4.01 -2.46
C ILE A 87 5.72 4.57 -2.18
N LEU A 88 6.39 5.09 -3.21
CA LEU A 88 7.74 5.66 -3.09
C LEU A 88 7.79 6.91 -2.20
N CYS A 89 6.72 7.69 -2.16
CA CYS A 89 6.63 8.86 -1.28
C CYS A 89 6.58 8.52 0.22
N GLY A 90 6.48 7.24 0.59
CA GLY A 90 6.50 6.80 1.99
C GLY A 90 5.38 7.36 2.87
N LYS A 91 4.35 7.97 2.28
CA LYS A 91 3.21 8.50 3.03
C LYS A 91 2.34 7.36 3.56
N PRO A 92 1.76 7.51 4.76
CA PRO A 92 0.78 6.57 5.26
C PRO A 92 -0.37 6.47 4.25
N GLU A 93 -0.99 5.31 4.22
CA GLU A 93 -2.01 4.86 3.25
C GLU A 93 -2.80 6.00 2.60
N PRO A 94 -2.59 6.25 1.30
CA PRO A 94 -3.43 7.23 0.62
C PRO A 94 -4.83 6.64 0.51
N THR A 95 -5.78 7.31 1.10
CA THR A 95 -7.18 6.97 0.88
C THR A 95 -7.56 7.17 -0.60
N PRO A 96 -8.62 6.54 -1.10
CA PRO A 96 -9.15 6.85 -2.43
C PRO A 96 -9.39 8.36 -2.64
N TYR A 97 -9.80 9.05 -1.57
CA TYR A 97 -9.98 10.50 -1.56
C TYR A 97 -8.66 11.24 -1.78
N ASP A 98 -7.58 10.87 -1.07
CA ASP A 98 -6.27 11.50 -1.22
C ASP A 98 -5.71 11.32 -2.64
N THR A 99 -5.92 10.14 -3.21
CA THR A 99 -5.51 9.84 -4.59
C THR A 99 -6.28 10.70 -5.59
N MET A 100 -7.58 10.85 -5.42
CA MET A 100 -8.42 11.72 -6.22
C MET A 100 -7.99 13.19 -6.10
N ARG A 101 -7.85 13.68 -4.87
CA ARG A 101 -7.43 15.06 -4.58
C ARG A 101 -6.09 15.38 -5.22
N ARG A 102 -5.11 14.50 -5.09
CA ARG A 102 -3.78 14.68 -5.68
C ARG A 102 -3.84 14.81 -7.20
N LYS A 103 -4.72 14.04 -7.86
CA LYS A 103 -4.96 14.15 -9.30
C LYS A 103 -5.59 15.50 -9.66
N LEU A 104 -6.64 15.89 -8.95
CA LEU A 104 -7.37 17.13 -9.19
C LEU A 104 -6.54 18.37 -8.84
N ASP A 105 -5.66 18.27 -7.83
CA ASP A 105 -4.79 19.37 -7.39
C ASP A 105 -3.50 19.51 -8.23
N SER A 106 -3.35 18.66 -9.26
CA SER A 106 -2.21 18.78 -10.17
C SER A 106 -2.27 20.05 -11.00
N SER A 107 -1.09 20.55 -11.42
CA SER A 107 -0.97 21.75 -12.28
C SER A 107 -1.78 21.66 -13.58
N ARG A 108 -2.04 20.44 -14.05
CA ARG A 108 -2.88 20.18 -15.23
C ARG A 108 -4.29 20.78 -15.13
N TYR A 109 -4.84 20.84 -13.91
CA TYR A 109 -6.19 21.33 -13.65
C TYR A 109 -6.24 22.73 -13.04
N GLU A 110 -5.11 23.41 -12.96
CA GLU A 110 -5.02 24.73 -12.32
C GLU A 110 -5.87 25.78 -13.03
N GLU A 111 -5.89 25.76 -14.37
CA GLU A 111 -6.71 26.68 -15.15
C GLU A 111 -8.21 26.45 -14.93
N ILE A 112 -8.64 25.20 -14.85
CA ILE A 112 -10.04 24.86 -14.56
C ILE A 112 -10.43 25.35 -13.18
N ARG A 113 -9.57 25.19 -12.17
CA ARG A 113 -9.82 25.70 -10.81
C ARG A 113 -9.91 27.22 -10.79
N ARG A 114 -9.04 27.89 -11.56
CA ARG A 114 -9.07 29.35 -11.66
C ARG A 114 -10.38 29.86 -12.25
N ILE A 115 -10.86 29.24 -13.32
CA ILE A 115 -12.15 29.59 -13.96
C ILE A 115 -13.31 29.31 -13.01
N PHE A 116 -13.31 28.15 -12.34
CA PHE A 116 -14.35 27.77 -11.40
C PHE A 116 -14.42 28.76 -10.24
N ASN A 117 -13.31 29.04 -9.58
CA ASN A 117 -13.26 29.98 -8.46
C ASN A 117 -13.70 31.39 -8.87
N LYS A 118 -13.35 31.85 -10.07
CA LYS A 118 -13.76 33.16 -10.57
C LYS A 118 -15.28 33.25 -10.78
N ASN A 119 -15.91 32.17 -11.25
CA ASN A 119 -17.34 32.18 -11.55
C ASN A 119 -18.24 31.87 -10.36
N TYR A 120 -17.72 31.24 -9.30
CA TYR A 120 -18.54 30.82 -8.14
C TYR A 120 -18.27 31.62 -6.85
N ILE A 121 -17.18 32.39 -6.79
CA ILE A 121 -16.91 33.25 -5.63
C ILE A 121 -17.54 34.64 -5.81
N ASP A 122 -17.73 35.10 -7.05
CA ASP A 122 -18.38 36.37 -7.35
C ASP A 122 -19.93 36.33 -7.15
N ASP A 123 -20.53 35.13 -7.01
CA ASP A 123 -21.98 34.98 -6.77
C ASP A 123 -22.36 34.91 -5.26
N SER A 124 -21.43 35.14 -4.34
CA SER A 124 -21.70 35.09 -2.91
C SER A 124 -22.05 36.45 -2.26
N ASP A 125 -22.36 37.45 -3.05
CA ASP A 125 -22.96 38.71 -2.59
C ASP A 125 -24.50 38.67 -2.72
N TRP A 126 -25.14 37.71 -2.00
CA TRP A 126 -26.60 37.73 -1.74
C TRP A 126 -26.88 37.55 -0.26
#